data_ddfa549371b94062f868a4e875eed77b
#
_entry.id   ddfa549371b94062f868a4e875eed77b
#
_cell.length_a   1.000
_cell.length_b   1.000
_cell.length_c   1.000
_cell.angle_alpha   90.00
_cell.angle_beta   90.00
_cell.angle_gamma   90.00
#
_symmetry.space_group_name_H-M   'P 1'
#
loop_
_entity.id
_entity.type
_entity.pdbx_description
1 polymer ?
#
loop_
_entity_poly.entity_id
_entity_poly.type
_entity_poly.pdbx_seq_one_letter_code
_entity_poly.pdbx_strand_id
1 'polypeptide(L)'
;KAIILIVLIISIFAGLLVKPQKETIKIATKPMTEQYILGEMLDIYIEQETDLNVEVTQGVGGGTSNIEPAIEKGEFDLYPEYTGTGWNAVLKKKETYFESQFDELQKEYQKKNLQWCGMYGFNNTYGLAIRKEIAEKYDIKTYSDLSAIASQLTFGAEYDFFEREDGYDALCKIYNYQ
;
A
#
# COMPACT_ATOMS: atom_id res chain seq x y z
N LYS A 1 -50.75 -34.87 -12.31
CA LYS A 1 -49.44 -35.51 -12.48
C LYS A 1 -48.57 -34.74 -13.52
N ALA A 2 -49.14 -34.36 -14.68
CA ALA A 2 -48.39 -33.59 -15.72
C ALA A 2 -47.91 -32.20 -15.22
N ILE A 3 -48.78 -31.49 -14.47
CA ILE A 3 -48.42 -30.13 -13.94
C ILE A 3 -47.25 -30.20 -12.96
N ILE A 4 -47.19 -31.23 -12.09
CA ILE A 4 -46.09 -31.44 -11.16
C ILE A 4 -44.80 -31.71 -11.90
N LEU A 5 -44.83 -32.48 -12.97
CA LEU A 5 -43.65 -32.76 -13.79
C LEU A 5 -43.13 -31.51 -14.52
N ILE A 6 -44.02 -30.67 -15.04
CA ILE A 6 -43.67 -29.40 -15.69
C ILE A 6 -43.03 -28.43 -14.72
N VAL A 7 -43.58 -28.31 -13.48
CA VAL A 7 -43.01 -27.46 -12.45
C VAL A 7 -41.62 -27.95 -12.00
N LEU A 8 -41.42 -29.26 -11.92
CA LEU A 8 -40.11 -29.86 -11.60
C LEU A 8 -39.07 -29.61 -12.73
N ILE A 9 -39.48 -29.71 -13.98
CA ILE A 9 -38.60 -29.43 -15.12
C ILE A 9 -38.23 -27.94 -15.18
N ILE A 10 -39.17 -27.03 -14.91
CA ILE A 10 -38.92 -25.58 -14.88
C ILE A 10 -37.97 -25.23 -13.71
N SER A 11 -38.14 -25.84 -12.54
CA SER A 11 -37.25 -25.58 -11.41
C SER A 11 -35.84 -26.14 -11.63
N ILE A 12 -35.67 -27.27 -12.28
CA ILE A 12 -34.36 -27.81 -12.70
C ILE A 12 -33.71 -26.91 -13.75
N PHE A 13 -34.45 -26.47 -14.75
CA PHE A 13 -33.94 -25.54 -15.76
C PHE A 13 -33.59 -24.15 -15.20
N ALA A 14 -34.41 -23.64 -14.26
CA ALA A 14 -34.10 -22.38 -13.57
C ALA A 14 -32.83 -22.49 -12.69
N GLY A 15 -32.64 -23.65 -12.05
CA GLY A 15 -31.39 -23.91 -11.28
C GLY A 15 -30.13 -24.01 -12.16
N LEU A 16 -30.28 -24.51 -13.40
CA LEU A 16 -29.16 -24.60 -14.38
C LEU A 16 -28.82 -23.25 -15.02
N LEU A 17 -29.70 -22.25 -14.95
CA LEU A 17 -29.48 -20.90 -15.47
C LEU A 17 -28.85 -19.94 -14.47
N VAL A 18 -28.81 -20.30 -13.20
CA VAL A 18 -28.09 -19.53 -12.18
C VAL A 18 -26.60 -19.83 -12.34
N LYS A 19 -25.89 -19.02 -13.11
CA LYS A 19 -24.41 -19.05 -13.08
C LYS A 19 -23.98 -18.73 -11.65
N PRO A 20 -23.08 -19.52 -11.04
CA PRO A 20 -22.51 -19.15 -9.76
C PRO A 20 -21.94 -17.73 -9.88
N GLN A 21 -22.34 -16.84 -9.00
CA GLN A 21 -21.76 -15.52 -8.95
C GLN A 21 -20.29 -15.71 -8.58
N LYS A 22 -19.38 -15.21 -9.42
CA LYS A 22 -17.95 -15.25 -9.13
C LYS A 22 -17.68 -14.42 -7.86
N GLU A 23 -16.86 -14.95 -7.00
CA GLU A 23 -16.37 -14.16 -5.86
C GLU A 23 -15.59 -12.95 -6.36
N THR A 24 -15.69 -11.85 -5.64
CA THR A 24 -15.02 -10.59 -5.99
C THR A 24 -13.95 -10.27 -4.94
N ILE A 25 -12.73 -10.06 -5.39
CA ILE A 25 -11.61 -9.56 -4.59
C ILE A 25 -11.62 -8.04 -4.63
N LYS A 26 -11.64 -7.40 -3.49
CA LYS A 26 -11.62 -5.95 -3.34
C LYS A 26 -10.21 -5.47 -3.02
N ILE A 27 -9.63 -4.70 -3.94
CA ILE A 27 -8.29 -4.14 -3.81
C ILE A 27 -8.40 -2.66 -3.47
N ALA A 28 -7.67 -2.22 -2.44
CA ALA A 28 -7.48 -0.80 -2.15
C ALA A 28 -6.11 -0.32 -2.64
N THR A 29 -6.00 0.93 -3.08
CA THR A 29 -4.71 1.57 -3.36
C THR A 29 -4.59 2.90 -2.64
N LYS A 30 -3.37 3.28 -2.29
CA LYS A 30 -3.07 4.62 -1.76
C LYS A 30 -3.09 5.67 -2.88
N PRO A 31 -3.23 6.97 -2.56
CA PRO A 31 -3.34 8.03 -3.59
C PRO A 31 -1.99 8.40 -4.23
N MET A 32 -1.32 7.42 -4.83
CA MET A 32 -0.01 7.59 -5.50
C MET A 32 0.00 6.85 -6.83
N THR A 33 0.65 7.40 -7.85
CA THR A 33 0.73 6.81 -9.20
C THR A 33 1.25 5.36 -9.18
N GLU A 34 2.30 5.08 -8.42
CA GLU A 34 2.83 3.72 -8.27
C GLU A 34 1.75 2.75 -7.75
N GLN A 35 0.99 3.16 -6.75
CA GLN A 35 -0.08 2.35 -6.17
C GLN A 35 -1.22 2.09 -7.15
N TYR A 36 -1.56 3.07 -7.99
CA TYR A 36 -2.56 2.87 -9.05
C TYR A 36 -2.10 1.82 -10.06
N ILE A 37 -0.83 1.90 -10.48
CA ILE A 37 -0.24 0.91 -11.38
C ILE A 37 -0.24 -0.48 -10.75
N LEU A 38 0.17 -0.60 -9.47
CA LEU A 38 0.17 -1.88 -8.75
C LEU A 38 -1.25 -2.46 -8.60
N GLY A 39 -2.24 -1.61 -8.33
CA GLY A 39 -3.65 -2.02 -8.26
C GLY A 39 -4.14 -2.61 -9.57
N GLU A 40 -3.91 -1.93 -10.70
CA GLU A 40 -4.27 -2.41 -12.03
C GLU A 40 -3.50 -3.69 -12.43
N MET A 41 -2.23 -3.79 -12.07
CA MET A 41 -1.45 -5.01 -12.33
C MET A 41 -2.00 -6.21 -11.56
N LEU A 42 -2.41 -6.03 -10.30
CA LEU A 42 -3.04 -7.07 -9.49
C LEU A 42 -4.39 -7.48 -10.06
N ASP A 43 -5.21 -6.51 -10.47
CA ASP A 43 -6.49 -6.74 -11.13
C ASP A 43 -6.33 -7.65 -12.37
N ILE A 44 -5.50 -7.22 -13.30
CA ILE A 44 -5.22 -7.98 -14.53
C ILE A 44 -4.68 -9.37 -14.20
N TYR A 45 -3.74 -9.48 -13.26
CA TYR A 45 -3.12 -10.74 -12.92
C TYR A 45 -4.11 -11.72 -12.27
N ILE A 46 -4.91 -11.25 -11.30
CA ILE A 46 -5.90 -12.09 -10.61
C ILE A 46 -6.98 -12.56 -11.59
N GLU A 47 -7.50 -11.69 -12.45
CA GLU A 47 -8.53 -12.07 -13.43
C GLU A 47 -8.00 -13.00 -14.52
N GLN A 48 -6.71 -12.92 -14.87
CA GLN A 48 -6.09 -13.84 -15.85
C GLN A 48 -5.77 -15.21 -15.27
N GLU A 49 -5.38 -15.29 -14.01
CA GLU A 49 -4.91 -16.53 -13.39
C GLU A 49 -6.00 -17.24 -12.58
N THR A 50 -7.17 -16.62 -12.39
CA THR A 50 -8.27 -17.17 -11.58
C THR A 50 -9.64 -16.93 -12.23
N ASP A 51 -10.67 -17.57 -11.67
CA ASP A 51 -12.06 -17.30 -12.02
C ASP A 51 -12.71 -16.21 -11.14
N LEU A 52 -11.91 -15.43 -10.38
CA LEU A 52 -12.40 -14.36 -9.52
C LEU A 52 -12.67 -13.08 -10.32
N ASN A 53 -13.59 -12.25 -9.83
CA ASN A 53 -13.70 -10.87 -10.27
C ASN A 53 -12.81 -9.98 -9.38
N VAL A 54 -12.42 -8.82 -9.88
CA VAL A 54 -11.68 -7.84 -9.09
C VAL A 54 -12.40 -6.50 -9.09
N GLU A 55 -12.37 -5.80 -7.95
CA GLU A 55 -12.85 -4.44 -7.80
C GLU A 55 -11.74 -3.60 -7.16
N VAL A 56 -11.19 -2.65 -7.93
CA VAL A 56 -10.12 -1.77 -7.45
C VAL A 56 -10.68 -0.44 -6.98
N THR A 57 -10.55 -0.13 -5.69
CA THR A 57 -10.80 1.20 -5.13
C THR A 57 -9.50 1.99 -5.14
N GLN A 58 -9.35 2.87 -6.12
CA GLN A 58 -8.13 3.66 -6.27
C GLN A 58 -8.12 4.89 -5.36
N GLY A 59 -6.96 5.20 -4.80
CA GLY A 59 -6.68 6.46 -4.14
C GLY A 59 -7.40 6.67 -2.82
N VAL A 60 -7.45 5.64 -1.96
CA VAL A 60 -8.04 5.77 -0.63
C VAL A 60 -7.28 6.84 0.16
N GLY A 61 -7.96 7.95 0.46
CA GLY A 61 -7.40 9.07 1.22
C GLY A 61 -6.92 8.63 2.60
N GLY A 62 -5.85 9.25 3.10
CA GLY A 62 -5.20 8.82 4.35
C GLY A 62 -4.33 7.57 4.22
N GLY A 63 -4.31 6.93 3.03
CA GLY A 63 -3.43 5.80 2.73
C GLY A 63 -3.52 4.68 3.77
N THR A 64 -2.38 4.21 4.26
CA THR A 64 -2.28 3.13 5.25
C THR A 64 -3.16 3.35 6.48
N SER A 65 -3.27 4.59 6.98
CA SER A 65 -4.05 4.90 8.19
C SER A 65 -5.54 4.58 8.04
N ASN A 66 -6.08 4.62 6.82
CA ASN A 66 -7.46 4.28 6.54
C ASN A 66 -7.62 2.87 5.96
N ILE A 67 -6.67 2.41 5.13
CA ILE A 67 -6.75 1.08 4.51
C ILE A 67 -6.54 -0.03 5.53
N GLU A 68 -5.55 0.09 6.42
CA GLU A 68 -5.23 -0.95 7.39
C GLU A 68 -6.41 -1.31 8.31
N PRO A 69 -7.12 -0.34 8.94
CA PRO A 69 -8.32 -0.67 9.70
C PRO A 69 -9.47 -1.23 8.86
N ALA A 70 -9.56 -0.87 7.59
CA ALA A 70 -10.61 -1.34 6.68
C ALA A 70 -10.37 -2.80 6.25
N ILE A 71 -9.12 -3.19 5.95
CA ILE A 71 -8.78 -4.57 5.62
C ILE A 71 -8.95 -5.50 6.85
N GLU A 72 -8.60 -5.02 8.05
CA GLU A 72 -8.85 -5.78 9.29
C GLU A 72 -10.34 -6.07 9.52
N LYS A 73 -11.23 -5.22 9.02
CA LYS A 73 -12.69 -5.39 9.08
C LYS A 73 -13.27 -6.19 7.90
N GLY A 74 -12.44 -6.54 6.91
CA GLY A 74 -12.89 -7.21 5.68
C GLY A 74 -13.61 -6.31 4.70
N GLU A 75 -13.40 -4.98 4.76
CA GLU A 75 -13.93 -4.04 3.76
C GLU A 75 -13.15 -4.15 2.45
N PHE A 76 -11.86 -4.50 2.54
CA PHE A 76 -10.96 -4.86 1.45
C PHE A 76 -10.34 -6.23 1.71
N ASP A 77 -9.88 -6.89 0.65
CA ASP A 77 -9.22 -8.20 0.72
C ASP A 77 -7.71 -8.09 0.50
N LEU A 78 -7.26 -7.06 -0.23
CA LEU A 78 -5.87 -6.88 -0.63
C LEU A 78 -5.53 -5.41 -0.80
N TYR A 79 -4.29 -5.04 -0.50
CA TYR A 79 -3.70 -3.77 -0.90
C TYR A 79 -2.17 -3.86 -1.02
N PRO A 80 -1.53 -3.11 -1.95
CA PRO A 80 -0.10 -2.98 -1.99
C PRO A 80 0.41 -2.16 -0.78
N GLU A 81 1.34 -2.71 -0.02
CA GLU A 81 1.92 -2.03 1.13
C GLU A 81 3.45 -2.10 1.08
N TYR A 82 4.09 -1.17 1.76
CA TYR A 82 5.54 -1.13 1.90
C TYR A 82 5.96 -1.73 3.25
N THR A 83 6.97 -2.60 3.23
CA THR A 83 7.42 -3.31 4.43
C THR A 83 7.84 -2.35 5.55
N GLY A 84 8.55 -1.27 5.23
CA GLY A 84 8.90 -0.22 6.18
C GLY A 84 7.68 0.49 6.78
N THR A 85 6.64 0.73 5.98
CA THR A 85 5.38 1.32 6.49
C THR A 85 4.65 0.33 7.40
N GLY A 86 4.55 -0.94 7.00
CA GLY A 86 4.01 -1.99 7.86
C GLY A 86 4.73 -2.09 9.19
N TRP A 87 6.06 -2.00 9.17
CA TRP A 87 6.89 -2.08 10.36
C TRP A 87 6.75 -0.86 11.28
N ASN A 88 7.00 0.35 10.75
CA ASN A 88 7.05 1.55 11.56
C ASN A 88 5.67 2.20 11.78
N ALA A 89 4.84 2.30 10.73
CA ALA A 89 3.56 3.02 10.86
C ALA A 89 2.43 2.14 11.40
N VAL A 90 2.38 0.84 11.04
CA VAL A 90 1.32 -0.07 11.50
C VAL A 90 1.72 -0.75 12.82
N LEU A 91 2.86 -1.42 12.86
CA LEU A 91 3.32 -2.15 14.05
C LEU A 91 3.95 -1.26 15.12
N LYS A 92 4.19 0.03 14.82
CA LYS A 92 4.78 1.01 15.74
C LYS A 92 6.16 0.61 16.26
N LYS A 93 6.91 -0.16 15.47
CA LYS A 93 8.30 -0.49 15.75
C LYS A 93 9.17 0.76 15.57
N LYS A 94 10.13 0.99 16.47
CA LYS A 94 10.97 2.20 16.46
C LYS A 94 12.25 2.06 15.64
N GLU A 95 12.74 0.81 15.52
CA GLU A 95 13.90 0.48 14.73
C GLU A 95 13.59 0.50 13.24
N THR A 96 14.60 0.82 12.43
CA THR A 96 14.52 0.74 10.97
C THR A 96 14.28 -0.69 10.54
N TYR A 97 13.35 -0.89 9.58
CA TYR A 97 13.11 -2.19 8.97
C TYR A 97 14.28 -2.61 8.08
N PHE A 98 14.67 -3.88 8.17
CA PHE A 98 15.58 -4.55 7.24
C PHE A 98 14.92 -5.79 6.66
N GLU A 99 15.25 -6.13 5.42
CA GLU A 99 14.65 -7.28 4.71
C GLU A 99 14.78 -8.61 5.49
N SER A 100 15.86 -8.78 6.26
CA SER A 100 16.06 -9.93 7.15
C SER A 100 14.98 -10.09 8.23
N GLN A 101 14.15 -9.06 8.45
CA GLN A 101 13.06 -9.05 9.43
C GLN A 101 11.69 -9.39 8.78
N PHE A 102 11.66 -9.78 7.51
CA PHE A 102 10.40 -10.09 6.82
C PHE A 102 9.59 -11.19 7.51
N ASP A 103 10.25 -12.23 8.01
CA ASP A 103 9.58 -13.30 8.75
C ASP A 103 8.94 -12.80 10.07
N GLU A 104 9.57 -11.84 10.74
CA GLU A 104 9.00 -11.22 11.94
C GLU A 104 7.79 -10.34 11.56
N LEU A 105 7.93 -9.52 10.52
CA LEU A 105 6.83 -8.72 10.00
C LEU A 105 5.62 -9.59 9.67
N GLN A 106 5.80 -10.70 8.97
CA GLN A 106 4.73 -11.66 8.67
C GLN A 106 4.06 -12.20 9.94
N LYS A 107 4.84 -12.64 10.92
CA LYS A 107 4.30 -13.17 12.19
C LYS A 107 3.45 -12.15 12.95
N GLU A 108 3.88 -10.89 12.95
CA GLU A 108 3.11 -9.82 13.60
C GLU A 108 1.79 -9.55 12.86
N TYR A 109 1.80 -9.54 11.52
CA TYR A 109 0.59 -9.37 10.73
C TYR A 109 -0.39 -10.55 10.85
N GLN A 110 0.12 -11.78 10.97
CA GLN A 110 -0.73 -12.96 11.22
C GLN A 110 -1.54 -12.85 12.52
N LYS A 111 -1.04 -12.16 13.54
CA LYS A 111 -1.80 -11.88 14.78
C LYS A 111 -3.03 -10.99 14.53
N LYS A 112 -3.01 -10.24 13.43
CA LYS A 112 -4.08 -9.35 12.96
C LYS A 112 -4.97 -10.04 11.91
N ASN A 113 -4.78 -11.35 11.67
CA ASN A 113 -5.40 -12.13 10.58
C ASN A 113 -5.07 -11.60 9.17
N LEU A 114 -3.93 -10.93 9.02
CA LEU A 114 -3.41 -10.46 7.75
C LEU A 114 -2.15 -11.23 7.37
N GLN A 115 -1.88 -11.32 6.07
CA GLN A 115 -0.71 -12.01 5.55
C GLN A 115 -0.04 -11.17 4.46
N TRP A 116 1.29 -11.10 4.50
CA TRP A 116 2.09 -10.62 3.40
C TRP A 116 2.23 -11.74 2.36
N CYS A 117 1.75 -11.51 1.15
CA CYS A 117 1.80 -12.52 0.08
C CYS A 117 3.19 -12.64 -0.56
N GLY A 118 4.02 -11.62 -0.41
CA GLY A 118 5.39 -11.55 -0.95
C GLY A 118 5.84 -10.11 -1.14
N MET A 119 7.02 -9.95 -1.76
CA MET A 119 7.61 -8.66 -2.09
C MET A 119 7.72 -8.50 -3.60
N TYR A 120 7.44 -7.30 -4.12
CA TYR A 120 7.55 -7.00 -5.55
C TYR A 120 9.00 -6.92 -6.06
N GLY A 121 9.99 -6.84 -5.15
CA GLY A 121 11.40 -6.82 -5.52
C GLY A 121 11.95 -5.43 -5.89
N PHE A 122 11.24 -4.35 -5.58
CA PHE A 122 11.76 -2.99 -5.70
C PHE A 122 11.79 -2.28 -4.35
N ASN A 123 12.54 -1.18 -4.28
CA ASN A 123 12.64 -0.35 -3.09
C ASN A 123 12.02 1.02 -3.37
N ASN A 124 11.06 1.42 -2.55
CA ASN A 124 10.49 2.76 -2.54
C ASN A 124 10.99 3.49 -1.29
N THR A 125 11.70 4.59 -1.48
CA THR A 125 12.29 5.38 -0.41
C THR A 125 12.10 6.87 -0.66
N TYR A 126 12.28 7.68 0.40
CA TYR A 126 12.27 9.13 0.28
C TYR A 126 13.53 9.64 -0.42
N GLY A 127 13.36 10.70 -1.19
CA GLY A 127 14.44 11.45 -1.78
C GLY A 127 14.22 12.96 -1.61
N LEU A 128 15.28 13.72 -1.39
CA LEU A 128 15.21 15.17 -1.38
C LEU A 128 15.50 15.70 -2.80
N ALA A 129 14.60 16.52 -3.30
CA ALA A 129 14.82 17.31 -4.51
C ALA A 129 15.21 18.73 -4.13
N ILE A 130 16.26 19.26 -4.76
CA ILE A 130 16.70 20.64 -4.61
C ILE A 130 16.82 21.28 -5.99
N ARG A 131 16.56 22.58 -6.07
CA ARG A 131 16.75 23.32 -7.34
C ARG A 131 18.20 23.29 -7.76
N LYS A 132 18.42 23.03 -9.04
CA LYS A 132 19.77 22.91 -9.64
C LYS A 132 20.66 24.11 -9.34
N GLU A 133 20.11 25.33 -9.44
CA GLU A 133 20.86 26.57 -9.19
C GLU A 133 21.36 26.67 -7.75
N ILE A 134 20.60 26.15 -6.79
CA ILE A 134 21.00 26.12 -5.37
C ILE A 134 22.07 25.06 -5.16
N ALA A 135 21.88 23.86 -5.73
CA ALA A 135 22.87 22.79 -5.64
C ALA A 135 24.24 23.21 -6.24
N GLU A 136 24.24 23.85 -7.40
CA GLU A 136 25.44 24.34 -8.05
C GLU A 136 26.09 25.50 -7.27
N LYS A 137 25.30 26.46 -6.80
CA LYS A 137 25.80 27.62 -6.05
C LYS A 137 26.53 27.24 -4.76
N TYR A 138 26.08 26.21 -4.07
CA TYR A 138 26.62 25.78 -2.78
C TYR A 138 27.36 24.43 -2.85
N ASP A 139 27.59 23.90 -4.05
CA ASP A 139 28.25 22.60 -4.32
C ASP A 139 27.61 21.43 -3.51
N ILE A 140 26.27 21.38 -3.47
CA ILE A 140 25.52 20.37 -2.72
C ILE A 140 25.38 19.10 -3.57
N LYS A 141 25.87 17.98 -3.04
CA LYS A 141 25.81 16.65 -3.67
C LYS A 141 25.17 15.60 -2.77
N THR A 142 25.17 15.84 -1.47
CA THR A 142 24.68 14.90 -0.45
C THR A 142 23.75 15.59 0.54
N TYR A 143 23.01 14.79 1.29
CA TYR A 143 22.20 15.31 2.41
C TYR A 143 23.07 16.06 3.44
N SER A 144 24.28 15.58 3.71
CA SER A 144 25.19 16.23 4.66
C SER A 144 25.62 17.62 4.21
N ASP A 145 25.84 17.82 2.90
CA ASP A 145 26.24 19.15 2.37
C ASP A 145 25.11 20.17 2.57
N LEU A 146 23.85 19.70 2.52
CA LEU A 146 22.67 20.55 2.67
C LEU A 146 22.61 21.18 4.07
N SER A 147 23.19 20.56 5.10
CA SER A 147 23.15 21.06 6.47
C SER A 147 23.73 22.47 6.60
N ALA A 148 24.74 22.81 5.79
CA ALA A 148 25.40 24.12 5.84
C ALA A 148 24.46 25.29 5.46
N ILE A 149 23.39 25.03 4.71
CA ILE A 149 22.46 26.07 4.24
C ILE A 149 21.00 25.75 4.59
N ALA A 150 20.72 24.68 5.33
CA ALA A 150 19.36 24.23 5.61
C ALA A 150 18.48 25.36 6.20
N SER A 151 19.02 26.15 7.15
CA SER A 151 18.33 27.29 7.74
C SER A 151 17.96 28.44 6.77
N GLN A 152 18.53 28.46 5.57
CA GLN A 152 18.24 29.45 4.53
C GLN A 152 17.21 28.95 3.51
N LEU A 153 16.76 27.71 3.64
CA LEU A 153 15.87 27.05 2.70
C LEU A 153 14.47 26.85 3.31
N THR A 154 13.47 26.81 2.44
CA THR A 154 12.13 26.38 2.82
C THR A 154 11.96 24.92 2.45
N PHE A 155 11.65 24.08 3.40
CA PHE A 155 11.36 22.67 3.18
C PHE A 155 9.87 22.47 2.87
N GLY A 156 9.58 21.66 1.89
CA GLY A 156 8.21 21.25 1.53
C GLY A 156 8.13 19.75 1.41
N ALA A 157 7.12 19.16 2.02
CA ALA A 157 6.80 17.75 1.91
C ALA A 157 5.28 17.53 2.06
N GLU A 158 4.83 16.32 1.82
CA GLU A 158 3.48 15.92 2.15
C GLU A 158 3.30 15.87 3.68
N TYR A 159 2.05 16.08 4.13
CA TYR A 159 1.73 16.15 5.56
C TYR A 159 2.21 14.92 6.33
N ASP A 160 2.00 13.72 5.79
CA ASP A 160 2.40 12.46 6.43
C ASP A 160 3.89 12.38 6.74
N PHE A 161 4.74 13.04 5.93
CA PHE A 161 6.19 13.06 6.19
C PHE A 161 6.56 13.80 7.47
N PHE A 162 5.77 14.80 7.86
CA PHE A 162 5.97 15.52 9.12
C PHE A 162 5.47 14.75 10.35
N GLU A 163 4.52 13.83 10.16
CA GLU A 163 3.93 13.05 11.26
C GLU A 163 4.65 11.71 11.53
N ARG A 164 5.52 11.30 10.61
CA ARG A 164 6.22 10.01 10.73
C ARG A 164 7.42 10.08 11.66
N GLU A 165 7.64 9.04 12.47
CA GLU A 165 8.85 8.90 13.31
C GLU A 165 10.14 8.82 12.47
N ASP A 166 10.08 8.30 11.24
CA ASP A 166 11.18 8.23 10.26
C ASP A 166 11.14 9.36 9.22
N GLY A 167 10.36 10.42 9.47
CA GLY A 167 10.14 11.55 8.58
C GLY A 167 11.02 12.76 8.86
N TYR A 168 10.42 13.96 8.86
CA TYR A 168 11.12 15.24 8.92
C TYR A 168 12.01 15.40 10.16
N ASP A 169 11.50 15.08 11.34
CA ASP A 169 12.26 15.23 12.59
C ASP A 169 13.48 14.30 12.63
N ALA A 170 13.33 13.07 12.13
CA ALA A 170 14.44 12.14 12.01
C ALA A 170 15.48 12.62 10.99
N LEU A 171 15.05 13.15 9.84
CA LEU A 171 15.92 13.75 8.85
C LEU A 171 16.74 14.90 9.44
N CYS A 172 16.08 15.85 10.11
CA CYS A 172 16.73 16.98 10.75
C CYS A 172 17.74 16.55 11.84
N LYS A 173 17.37 15.55 12.63
CA LYS A 173 18.26 15.01 13.68
C LYS A 173 19.49 14.30 13.11
N ILE A 174 19.34 13.50 12.06
CA ILE A 174 20.43 12.71 11.46
C ILE A 174 21.44 13.64 10.76
N TYR A 175 20.95 14.63 10.02
CA TYR A 175 21.80 15.50 9.21
C TYR A 175 22.03 16.88 9.84
N ASN A 176 21.57 17.10 11.07
CA ASN A 176 21.71 18.36 11.79
C ASN A 176 21.18 19.58 11.02
N TYR A 177 20.00 19.44 10.42
CA TYR A 177 19.30 20.58 9.80
C TYR A 177 18.69 21.45 10.91
N GLN A 178 18.87 22.76 10.79
CA GLN A 178 18.39 23.75 11.75
C GLN A 178 17.44 24.77 11.07
#